data_b0bc70c79a11a702626b555fbba5a7a5
#
_entry.id   b0bc70c79a11a702626b555fbba5a7a5
#
_cell.length_a   1.000
_cell.length_b   1.000
_cell.length_c   1.000
_cell.angle_alpha   90.00
_cell.angle_beta   90.00
_cell.angle_gamma   90.00
#
_symmetry.space_group_name_H-M   'P 1'
#
loop_
_entity.id
_entity.type
_entity.pdbx_description
1 polymer ?
#
loop_
_entity_poly.entity_id
_entity_poly.type
_entity_poly.pdbx_seq_one_letter_code
_entity_poly.pdbx_strand_id
1 'polypeptide(L)'
;MALESAPLEDVADLFTQILLEREAQETQQRVLPREDPEKLRELLDLAPPEQGLGLQEVGDRLRVLVRHTPITTSKSFFNQLYGGREPASLLGEVVASALNSSMYTYK
;
A
#
# COMPACT_ATOMS: atom_id res chain seq x y z
N MET A 1 17.32 -10.25 -1.19
CA MET A 1 17.02 -10.19 -2.64
C MET A 1 16.93 -8.74 -3.05
N ALA A 2 17.61 -8.36 -4.10
CA ALA A 2 17.52 -7.01 -4.65
C ALA A 2 16.12 -6.77 -5.22
N LEU A 3 15.59 -5.58 -5.02
CA LEU A 3 14.24 -5.23 -5.46
C LEU A 3 14.05 -5.40 -6.98
N GLU A 4 15.06 -5.01 -7.75
CA GLU A 4 15.03 -5.06 -9.22
C GLU A 4 14.85 -6.47 -9.78
N SER A 5 15.32 -7.48 -9.04
CA SER A 5 15.27 -8.89 -9.46
C SER A 5 14.23 -9.70 -8.70
N ALA A 6 13.37 -9.05 -7.92
CA ALA A 6 12.34 -9.76 -7.16
C ALA A 6 11.34 -10.43 -8.11
N PRO A 7 11.08 -11.75 -7.94
CA PRO A 7 10.05 -12.42 -8.73
C PRO A 7 8.68 -11.81 -8.54
N LEU A 8 7.86 -11.82 -9.58
CA LEU A 8 6.50 -11.28 -9.50
C LEU A 8 5.68 -11.95 -8.39
N GLU A 9 5.81 -13.25 -8.21
CA GLU A 9 5.08 -13.95 -7.15
C GLU A 9 5.46 -13.48 -5.75
N ASP A 10 6.73 -13.12 -5.51
CA ASP A 10 7.17 -12.60 -4.22
C ASP A 10 6.57 -11.21 -3.97
N VAL A 11 6.51 -10.38 -5.01
CA VAL A 11 5.86 -9.07 -4.94
C VAL A 11 4.36 -9.23 -4.66
N ALA A 12 3.70 -10.15 -5.35
CA ALA A 12 2.28 -10.42 -5.17
C ALA A 12 1.98 -10.95 -3.77
N ASP A 13 2.81 -11.86 -3.27
CA ASP A 13 2.67 -12.40 -1.91
C ASP A 13 2.82 -11.29 -0.87
N LEU A 14 3.79 -10.42 -1.05
CA LEU A 14 4.04 -9.33 -0.11
C LEU A 14 2.87 -8.34 -0.06
N PHE A 15 2.36 -7.89 -1.22
CA PHE A 15 1.23 -6.96 -1.20
C PHE A 15 -0.02 -7.62 -0.63
N THR A 16 -0.23 -8.90 -0.90
CA THR A 16 -1.35 -9.66 -0.34
C THR A 16 -1.26 -9.72 1.18
N GLN A 17 -0.09 -10.01 1.72
CA GLN A 17 0.14 -10.01 3.17
C GLN A 17 -0.14 -8.66 3.80
N ILE A 18 0.34 -7.58 3.19
CA ILE A 18 0.13 -6.23 3.70
C ILE A 18 -1.37 -5.89 3.75
N LEU A 19 -2.11 -6.21 2.70
CA LEU A 19 -3.54 -5.94 2.64
C LEU A 19 -4.34 -6.80 3.64
N LEU A 20 -3.96 -8.07 3.80
CA LEU A 20 -4.63 -8.94 4.78
C LEU A 20 -4.36 -8.49 6.22
N GLU A 21 -3.14 -8.07 6.52
CA GLU A 21 -2.80 -7.49 7.82
C GLU A 21 -3.65 -6.24 8.09
N ARG A 22 -3.85 -5.42 7.06
CA ARG A 22 -4.68 -4.23 7.14
C ARG A 22 -6.13 -4.60 7.46
N GLU A 23 -6.71 -5.55 6.77
CA GLU A 23 -8.09 -5.99 7.02
C GLU A 23 -8.27 -6.52 8.44
N ALA A 24 -7.29 -7.27 8.95
CA ALA A 24 -7.34 -7.78 10.32
C ALA A 24 -7.34 -6.66 11.37
N GLN A 25 -6.80 -5.51 11.05
CA GLN A 25 -6.72 -4.35 11.95
C GLN A 25 -7.97 -3.47 11.90
N GLU A 26 -8.79 -3.57 10.86
CA GLU A 26 -9.92 -2.67 10.62
C GLU A 26 -10.95 -2.64 11.77
N THR A 27 -11.13 -3.77 12.45
CA THR A 27 -12.10 -3.86 13.54
C THR A 27 -11.57 -3.33 14.87
N GLN A 28 -10.27 -3.13 14.99
CA GLN A 28 -9.59 -2.81 16.24
C GLN A 28 -9.01 -1.40 16.29
N GLN A 29 -8.93 -0.74 15.15
CA GLN A 29 -8.27 0.57 15.07
C GLN A 29 -9.26 1.68 14.72
N ARG A 30 -8.89 2.89 15.10
CA ARG A 30 -9.59 4.08 14.64
C ARG A 30 -9.42 4.22 13.13
N VAL A 31 -10.41 4.82 12.47
CA VAL A 31 -10.37 5.10 11.03
C VAL A 31 -9.09 5.85 10.65
N LEU A 32 -8.69 6.80 11.48
CA LEU A 32 -7.44 7.56 11.31
C LEU A 32 -6.65 7.49 12.61
N PRO A 33 -5.52 6.79 12.62
CA PRO A 33 -4.63 6.79 13.77
C PRO A 33 -4.12 8.21 14.04
N ARG A 34 -4.18 8.62 15.29
CA ARG A 34 -3.62 9.92 15.68
C ARG A 34 -2.14 9.78 15.94
N GLU A 35 -1.37 10.61 15.25
CA GLU A 35 0.06 10.69 15.47
C GLU A 35 0.50 12.14 15.35
N ASP A 36 1.46 12.54 16.16
CA ASP A 36 2.09 13.84 16.07
C ASP A 36 2.82 13.94 14.70
N PRO A 37 2.68 15.06 13.96
CA PRO A 37 3.36 15.21 12.67
C PRO A 37 4.86 14.98 12.70
N GLU A 38 5.54 15.41 13.76
CA GLU A 38 6.97 15.18 13.92
C GLU A 38 7.30 13.69 14.02
N LYS A 39 6.54 12.99 14.86
CA LYS A 39 6.72 11.55 15.05
C LYS A 39 6.37 10.79 13.78
N LEU A 40 5.31 11.19 13.08
CA LEU A 40 4.92 10.57 11.82
C LEU A 40 6.05 10.71 10.77
N ARG A 41 6.67 11.88 10.70
CA ARG A 41 7.79 12.10 9.81
C ARG A 41 8.97 11.16 10.10
N GLU A 42 9.28 10.94 11.37
CA GLU A 42 10.31 10.00 11.79
C GLU A 42 9.95 8.56 11.41
N LEU A 43 8.70 8.15 11.65
CA LEU A 43 8.24 6.80 11.37
C LEU A 43 8.24 6.48 9.87
N LEU A 44 7.87 7.44 9.03
CA LEU A 44 7.79 7.24 7.58
C LEU A 44 9.16 7.31 6.91
N ASP A 45 10.15 7.95 7.54
CA ASP A 45 11.50 8.06 7.00
C ASP A 45 11.49 8.47 5.52
N LEU A 46 11.06 9.71 5.27
CA LEU A 46 10.81 10.21 3.92
C LEU A 46 12.08 10.52 3.13
N ALA A 47 13.25 10.51 3.77
CA ALA A 47 14.51 10.76 3.08
C ALA A 47 14.85 9.60 2.13
N PRO A 48 15.24 9.88 0.87
CA PRO A 48 15.66 8.82 -0.02
C PRO A 48 16.89 8.08 0.56
N PRO A 49 16.92 6.75 0.52
CA PRO A 49 18.09 6.00 0.99
C PRO A 49 19.26 6.20 0.03
N GLU A 50 20.48 6.17 0.56
CA GLU A 50 21.69 6.25 -0.25
C GLU A 50 21.88 5.00 -1.12
N GLN A 51 21.42 3.86 -0.62
CA GLN A 51 21.46 2.60 -1.34
C GLN A 51 20.05 2.07 -1.56
N GLY A 52 19.86 1.32 -2.64
CA GLY A 52 18.58 0.67 -2.94
C GLY A 52 18.16 -0.29 -1.83
N LEU A 53 16.86 -0.35 -1.59
CA LEU A 53 16.28 -1.24 -0.58
C LEU A 53 15.94 -2.59 -1.19
N GLY A 54 15.97 -3.64 -0.36
CA GLY A 54 15.44 -4.94 -0.73
C GLY A 54 13.91 -4.97 -0.64
N LEU A 55 13.30 -6.02 -1.18
CA LEU A 55 11.85 -6.17 -1.23
C LEU A 55 11.22 -6.12 0.17
N GLN A 56 11.79 -6.84 1.14
CA GLN A 56 11.24 -6.87 2.50
C GLN A 56 11.33 -5.50 3.18
N GLU A 57 12.40 -4.78 2.95
CA GLU A 57 12.56 -3.44 3.52
C GLU A 57 11.52 -2.46 2.95
N VAL A 58 11.25 -2.55 1.64
CA VAL A 58 10.18 -1.77 1.01
C VAL A 58 8.83 -2.17 1.61
N GLY A 59 8.60 -3.47 1.79
CA GLY A 59 7.38 -3.97 2.42
C GLY A 59 7.18 -3.43 3.82
N ASP A 60 8.23 -3.39 4.63
CA ASP A 60 8.17 -2.87 6.00
C ASP A 60 7.84 -1.38 6.01
N ARG A 61 8.42 -0.60 5.10
CA ARG A 61 8.09 0.82 4.95
C ARG A 61 6.63 1.02 4.51
N LEU A 62 6.16 0.19 3.60
CA LEU A 62 4.76 0.23 3.16
C LEU A 62 3.80 -0.13 4.31
N ARG A 63 4.16 -1.07 5.17
CA ARG A 63 3.35 -1.39 6.35
C ARG A 63 3.19 -0.20 7.28
N VAL A 64 4.25 0.56 7.50
CA VAL A 64 4.19 1.78 8.30
C VAL A 64 3.25 2.80 7.65
N LEU A 65 3.39 3.00 6.35
CA LEU A 65 2.52 3.92 5.60
C LEU A 65 1.06 3.49 5.69
N VAL A 66 0.77 2.21 5.45
CA VAL A 66 -0.59 1.66 5.50
C VAL A 66 -1.19 1.83 6.88
N ARG A 67 -0.41 1.58 7.94
CA ARG A 67 -0.87 1.73 9.33
C ARG A 67 -1.33 3.14 9.65
N HIS A 68 -0.71 4.16 9.02
CA HIS A 68 -1.02 5.57 9.25
C HIS A 68 -1.92 6.17 8.17
N THR A 69 -2.46 5.33 7.29
CA THR A 69 -3.43 5.74 6.27
C THR A 69 -4.86 5.50 6.79
N PRO A 70 -5.82 6.40 6.52
CA PRO A 70 -7.20 6.18 6.93
C PRO A 70 -7.77 4.85 6.43
N ILE A 71 -8.57 4.21 7.28
CA ILE A 71 -9.21 2.93 6.95
C ILE A 71 -10.51 3.23 6.22
N THR A 72 -10.46 3.33 4.90
CA THR A 72 -11.59 3.69 4.06
C THR A 72 -12.65 2.59 3.95
N THR A 73 -12.28 1.35 4.29
CA THR A 73 -13.20 0.21 4.30
C THR A 73 -13.90 0.02 5.65
N SER A 74 -13.54 0.81 6.66
CA SER A 74 -14.18 0.75 7.98
C SER A 74 -15.62 1.24 7.89
N LYS A 75 -16.51 0.61 8.65
CA LYS A 75 -17.90 1.05 8.80
C LYS A 75 -18.02 2.45 9.42
N SER A 76 -16.98 2.90 10.11
CA SER A 76 -16.94 4.22 10.73
C SER A 76 -16.33 5.29 9.83
N PHE A 77 -15.93 4.94 8.61
CA PHE A 77 -15.40 5.89 7.65
C PHE A 77 -16.53 6.50 6.81
N PHE A 78 -16.63 7.82 6.84
CA PHE A 78 -17.65 8.56 6.09
C PHE A 78 -16.97 9.56 5.17
N ASN A 79 -17.03 9.32 3.88
CA ASN A 79 -16.55 10.24 2.87
C ASN A 79 -17.31 10.00 1.56
N GLN A 80 -17.95 11.04 1.04
CA GLN A 80 -18.76 10.95 -0.16
C GLN A 80 -17.94 10.83 -1.44
N LEU A 81 -16.64 11.12 -1.39
CA LEU A 81 -15.76 11.09 -2.55
C LEU A 81 -15.23 9.69 -2.86
N TYR A 82 -15.32 8.77 -1.91
CA TYR A 82 -14.79 7.43 -2.08
C TYR A 82 -15.89 6.40 -2.05
N GLY A 83 -15.98 5.59 -3.10
CA GLY A 83 -16.94 4.49 -3.18
C GLY A 83 -16.52 3.23 -2.42
N GLY A 84 -15.36 3.27 -1.77
CA GLY A 84 -14.79 2.10 -1.14
C GLY A 84 -14.00 1.24 -2.13
N ARG A 85 -13.56 0.09 -1.65
CA ARG A 85 -12.80 -0.85 -2.48
C ARG A 85 -13.75 -1.85 -3.12
N GLU A 86 -13.83 -1.82 -4.45
CA GLU A 86 -14.66 -2.73 -5.22
C GLU A 86 -13.74 -3.80 -5.84
N PRO A 87 -14.02 -5.11 -5.65
CA PRO A 87 -13.10 -6.17 -6.07
C PRO A 87 -12.73 -6.19 -7.54
N ALA A 88 -13.67 -5.96 -8.43
CA ALA A 88 -13.38 -5.97 -9.87
C ALA A 88 -12.49 -4.80 -10.28
N SER A 89 -12.74 -3.62 -9.71
CA SER A 89 -11.92 -2.43 -9.94
C SER A 89 -10.51 -2.61 -9.41
N LEU A 90 -10.37 -3.19 -8.22
CA LEU A 90 -9.06 -3.49 -7.65
C LEU A 90 -8.27 -4.44 -8.54
N LEU A 91 -8.92 -5.51 -9.00
CA LEU A 91 -8.29 -6.47 -9.90
C LEU A 91 -7.82 -5.79 -11.19
N GLY A 92 -8.67 -4.95 -11.79
CA GLY A 92 -8.32 -4.21 -13.00
C GLY A 92 -7.13 -3.27 -12.81
N GLU A 93 -7.07 -2.55 -11.69
CA GLU A 93 -5.96 -1.66 -11.40
C GLU A 93 -4.64 -2.41 -11.18
N VAL A 94 -4.68 -3.54 -10.48
CA VAL A 94 -3.48 -4.36 -10.26
C VAL A 94 -2.95 -4.88 -11.58
N VAL A 95 -3.82 -5.39 -12.46
CA VAL A 95 -3.43 -5.88 -13.78
C VAL A 95 -2.88 -4.75 -14.64
N ALA A 96 -3.52 -3.59 -14.65
CA ALA A 96 -3.05 -2.44 -15.41
C ALA A 96 -1.65 -2.00 -14.96
N SER A 97 -1.41 -1.96 -13.65
CA SER A 97 -0.09 -1.64 -13.11
C SER A 97 0.96 -2.67 -13.50
N ALA A 98 0.60 -3.95 -13.46
CA ALA A 98 1.51 -5.04 -13.80
C ALA A 98 1.89 -5.04 -15.29
N LEU A 99 0.94 -4.70 -16.15
CA LEU A 99 1.19 -4.61 -17.59
C LEU A 99 2.06 -3.41 -17.97
N ASN A 100 1.97 -2.34 -17.18
CA ASN A 100 2.75 -1.11 -17.38
C ASN A 100 2.78 -0.65 -18.84
N SER A 101 1.61 -0.65 -19.47
CA SER A 101 1.47 -0.36 -20.90
C SER A 101 0.75 0.96 -21.13
N SER A 102 1.06 1.62 -22.22
CA SER A 102 0.43 2.87 -22.64
C SER A 102 -0.41 2.67 -23.88
N MET A 103 -1.58 3.29 -23.90
CA MET A 103 -2.44 3.30 -25.09
C MET A 103 -1.82 4.04 -26.27
N TYR A 104 -0.85 4.91 -26.02
CA TYR A 104 -0.15 5.64 -27.07
C TYR A 104 0.78 4.76 -27.90
N THR A 105 1.16 3.62 -27.40
CA THR A 105 2.07 2.71 -28.10
C THR A 105 1.34 1.60 -28.83
N TYR A 106 0.04 1.63 -28.87
CA TYR A 106 -0.75 0.65 -29.58
C TYR A 106 -0.57 0.79 -31.11
N LYS A 107 -0.32 -0.31 -31.74
CA LYS A 107 -0.22 -0.39 -33.21
C LYS A 107 -1.11 -1.50 -33.75
#